data_aad13255e0b3d6d9b6f4a215eea13d7e
#
_entry.id   aad13255e0b3d6d9b6f4a215eea13d7e
#
_cell.length_a   1.000
_cell.length_b   1.000
_cell.length_c   1.000
_cell.angle_alpha   90.00
_cell.angle_beta   90.00
_cell.angle_gamma   90.00
#
_symmetry.space_group_name_H-M   'P 1'
#
loop_
_entity.id
_entity.type
_entity.pdbx_description
1 polymer ?
#
loop_
_entity_poly.entity_id
_entity_poly.type
_entity_poly.pdbx_seq_one_letter_code
_entity_poly.pdbx_strand_id
1 'polypeptide(L)'
;MESPDISVVVLAYRSASTIEGFVASLVTSLEEEKIDWEIILVGNYFEGVGDQTPEVVQRISDGNPRIKTVVKVKEGMMGWDMKSGLRAATGKKLAVIDGDGQMPCTDVARVYNLMTEQGCDLAKRSELKGVMVFTECSFRLFTTCCLKLCFRESMPGI
;
A
#
# COMPACT_ATOMS: atom_id res chain seq x y z
N MET A 1 11.33 -17.71 -9.26
CA MET A 1 10.50 -17.57 -8.05
C MET A 1 9.11 -17.16 -8.52
N GLU A 2 8.07 -17.81 -8.03
CA GLU A 2 6.71 -17.39 -8.35
C GLU A 2 6.42 -16.03 -7.70
N SER A 3 5.61 -15.21 -8.38
CA SER A 3 5.15 -13.93 -7.84
C SER A 3 4.19 -14.17 -6.67
N PRO A 4 4.26 -13.40 -5.57
CA PRO A 4 3.32 -13.53 -4.47
C PRO A 4 1.87 -13.26 -4.94
N ASP A 5 0.91 -13.76 -4.21
CA ASP A 5 -0.50 -13.57 -4.56
C ASP A 5 -0.93 -12.11 -4.43
N ILE A 6 -0.34 -11.40 -3.47
CA ILE A 6 -0.62 -9.97 -3.26
C ILE A 6 0.65 -9.19 -2.89
N SER A 7 0.79 -7.99 -3.43
CA SER A 7 1.69 -6.94 -2.93
C SER A 7 0.87 -5.89 -2.19
N VAL A 8 1.18 -5.67 -0.92
CA VAL A 8 0.53 -4.63 -0.11
C VAL A 8 1.44 -3.42 0.00
N VAL A 9 1.06 -2.33 -0.64
CA VAL A 9 1.74 -1.03 -0.55
C VAL A 9 1.17 -0.27 0.65
N VAL A 10 2.00 -0.04 1.66
CA VAL A 10 1.65 0.69 2.88
C VAL A 10 2.26 2.08 2.82
N LEU A 11 1.41 3.11 2.82
CA LEU A 11 1.83 4.50 2.79
C LEU A 11 2.11 5.00 4.20
N ALA A 12 3.40 5.16 4.55
CA ALA A 12 3.87 5.43 5.91
C ALA A 12 4.48 6.84 6.03
N TYR A 13 3.68 7.88 5.79
CA TYR A 13 4.14 9.24 6.00
C TYR A 13 3.87 9.71 7.44
N ARG A 14 4.91 10.14 8.16
CA ARG A 14 4.84 10.57 9.58
C ARG A 14 4.19 9.53 10.51
N SER A 15 4.47 8.26 10.25
CA SER A 15 3.86 7.12 10.96
C SER A 15 4.85 6.37 11.85
N ALA A 16 5.99 6.99 12.23
CA ALA A 16 7.06 6.33 12.96
C ALA A 16 6.60 5.62 14.24
N SER A 17 5.60 6.16 14.96
CA SER A 17 5.08 5.59 16.20
C SER A 17 4.05 4.47 16.00
N THR A 18 3.44 4.35 14.82
CA THR A 18 2.30 3.45 14.58
C THR A 18 2.63 2.33 13.61
N ILE A 19 3.57 2.56 12.68
CA ILE A 19 3.81 1.68 11.54
C ILE A 19 4.28 0.28 11.94
N GLU A 20 5.07 0.13 12.99
CA GLU A 20 5.58 -1.18 13.43
C GLU A 20 4.45 -2.09 13.90
N GLY A 21 3.57 -1.60 14.77
CA GLY A 21 2.39 -2.33 15.24
C GLY A 21 1.39 -2.61 14.10
N PHE A 22 1.22 -1.66 13.19
CA PHE A 22 0.37 -1.83 12.02
C PHE A 22 0.88 -2.96 11.11
N VAL A 23 2.17 -2.96 10.77
CA VAL A 23 2.78 -4.00 9.93
C VAL A 23 2.71 -5.37 10.58
N ALA A 24 2.99 -5.47 11.89
CA ALA A 24 2.87 -6.73 12.61
C ALA A 24 1.45 -7.31 12.54
N SER A 25 0.43 -6.48 12.74
CA SER A 25 -0.98 -6.88 12.65
C SER A 25 -1.39 -7.24 11.21
N LEU A 26 -0.87 -6.53 10.22
CA LEU A 26 -1.11 -6.83 8.79
C LEU A 26 -0.52 -8.18 8.40
N VAL A 27 0.73 -8.46 8.79
CA VAL A 27 1.38 -9.76 8.56
C VAL A 27 0.56 -10.88 9.18
N THR A 28 0.18 -10.75 10.46
CA THR A 28 -0.66 -11.76 11.14
C THR A 28 -1.94 -12.03 10.36
N SER A 29 -2.66 -10.98 9.93
CA SER A 29 -3.91 -11.12 9.18
C SER A 29 -3.74 -11.85 7.84
N LEU A 30 -2.65 -11.57 7.10
CA LEU A 30 -2.36 -12.22 5.82
C LEU A 30 -1.97 -13.69 6.02
N GLU A 31 -1.21 -14.00 7.07
CA GLU A 31 -0.80 -15.36 7.42
C GLU A 31 -1.97 -16.23 7.90
N GLU A 32 -2.87 -15.69 8.72
CA GLU A 32 -4.10 -16.38 9.17
C GLU A 32 -4.97 -16.81 7.99
N GLU A 33 -5.07 -15.96 6.96
CA GLU A 33 -5.81 -16.24 5.72
C GLU A 33 -5.00 -17.06 4.69
N LYS A 34 -3.75 -17.43 5.02
CA LYS A 34 -2.84 -18.22 4.15
C LYS A 34 -2.60 -17.59 2.77
N ILE A 35 -2.59 -16.29 2.70
CA ILE A 35 -2.31 -15.53 1.49
C ILE A 35 -0.80 -15.42 1.33
N ASP A 36 -0.25 -15.72 0.15
CA ASP A 36 1.16 -15.46 -0.15
C ASP A 36 1.34 -13.97 -0.47
N TRP A 37 2.14 -13.28 0.34
CA TRP A 37 2.22 -11.83 0.37
C TRP A 37 3.65 -11.27 0.27
N GLU A 38 3.77 -10.07 -0.21
CA GLU A 38 4.86 -9.14 0.05
C GLU A 38 4.31 -7.80 0.52
N ILE A 39 5.07 -7.06 1.32
CA ILE A 39 4.71 -5.72 1.78
C ILE A 39 5.77 -4.73 1.26
N ILE A 40 5.31 -3.60 0.72
CA ILE A 40 6.14 -2.49 0.32
C ILE A 40 5.83 -1.30 1.22
N LEU A 41 6.76 -0.99 2.14
CA LEU A 41 6.64 0.16 3.03
C LEU A 41 7.16 1.42 2.32
N VAL A 42 6.29 2.39 2.11
CA VAL A 42 6.64 3.66 1.48
C VAL A 42 6.84 4.72 2.55
N GLY A 43 8.10 4.89 2.99
CA GLY A 43 8.53 5.87 4.00
C GLY A 43 9.13 7.14 3.38
N ASN A 44 8.50 7.68 2.34
CA ASN A 44 8.99 8.91 1.70
C ASN A 44 8.83 10.13 2.62
N TYR A 45 9.79 11.04 2.59
CA TYR A 45 9.90 12.16 3.52
C TYR A 45 10.21 13.47 2.83
N PHE A 46 9.92 14.59 3.49
CA PHE A 46 10.42 15.92 3.11
C PHE A 46 11.68 16.22 3.91
N GLU A 47 12.71 16.78 3.25
CA GLU A 47 13.95 17.19 3.92
C GLU A 47 13.68 18.26 5.00
N GLY A 48 14.42 18.17 6.11
CA GLY A 48 14.35 19.15 7.19
C GLY A 48 13.14 19.05 8.13
N VAL A 49 12.26 18.06 7.95
CA VAL A 49 11.02 17.91 8.76
C VAL A 49 11.23 17.07 10.03
N GLY A 50 12.36 16.35 10.15
CA GLY A 50 12.65 15.52 11.33
C GLY A 50 11.73 14.28 11.44
N ASP A 51 11.23 13.74 10.33
CA ASP A 51 10.41 12.54 10.30
C ASP A 51 11.30 11.29 10.44
N GLN A 52 11.07 10.49 11.48
CA GLN A 52 11.80 9.25 11.75
C GLN A 52 11.20 8.03 11.04
N THR A 53 10.14 8.20 10.27
CA THR A 53 9.48 7.10 9.56
C THR A 53 10.43 6.35 8.62
N PRO A 54 11.33 7.02 7.86
CA PRO A 54 12.31 6.35 7.00
C PRO A 54 13.16 5.30 7.71
N GLU A 55 13.69 5.66 8.89
CA GLU A 55 14.54 4.78 9.69
C GLU A 55 13.75 3.60 10.26
N VAL A 56 12.50 3.85 10.69
CA VAL A 56 11.64 2.80 11.23
C VAL A 56 11.25 1.80 10.16
N VAL A 57 10.83 2.23 8.97
CA VAL A 57 10.45 1.30 7.88
C VAL A 57 11.64 0.49 7.40
N GLN A 58 12.84 1.08 7.37
CA GLN A 58 14.06 0.36 7.02
C GLN A 58 14.35 -0.75 8.03
N ARG A 59 14.29 -0.47 9.33
CA ARG A 59 14.50 -1.46 10.39
C ARG A 59 13.50 -2.62 10.30
N ILE A 60 12.23 -2.34 10.00
CA ILE A 60 11.20 -3.37 9.80
C ILE A 60 11.56 -4.28 8.61
N SER A 61 11.99 -3.69 7.50
CA SER A 61 12.39 -4.43 6.31
C SER A 61 13.63 -5.31 6.54
N ASP A 62 14.61 -4.81 7.28
CA ASP A 62 15.82 -5.58 7.60
C ASP A 62 15.50 -6.85 8.41
N GLY A 63 14.41 -6.85 9.15
CA GLY A 63 13.94 -8.00 9.95
C GLY A 63 13.13 -9.04 9.17
N ASN A 64 12.66 -8.76 7.94
CA ASN A 64 11.82 -9.68 7.18
C ASN A 64 12.03 -9.52 5.66
N PRO A 65 12.56 -10.53 4.95
CA PRO A 65 12.87 -10.44 3.52
C PRO A 65 11.64 -10.30 2.61
N ARG A 66 10.43 -10.54 3.12
CA ARG A 66 9.16 -10.32 2.39
C ARG A 66 8.68 -8.87 2.49
N ILE A 67 9.36 -8.03 3.27
CA ILE A 67 9.06 -6.61 3.42
C ILE A 67 10.14 -5.82 2.70
N LYS A 68 9.74 -5.01 1.73
CA LYS A 68 10.61 -4.10 0.97
C LYS A 68 10.32 -2.66 1.38
N THR A 69 11.29 -1.78 1.21
CA THR A 69 11.11 -0.35 1.48
C THR A 69 11.29 0.49 0.22
N VAL A 70 10.54 1.59 0.16
CA VAL A 70 10.77 2.70 -0.75
C VAL A 70 10.91 3.95 0.10
N VAL A 71 12.13 4.48 0.17
CA VAL A 71 12.47 5.67 0.96
C VAL A 71 13.11 6.69 0.03
N LYS A 72 12.42 7.79 -0.22
CA LYS A 72 12.85 8.87 -1.13
C LYS A 72 12.45 10.23 -0.57
N VAL A 73 13.22 11.25 -0.94
CA VAL A 73 12.77 12.63 -0.78
C VAL A 73 11.52 12.84 -1.64
N LYS A 74 10.46 13.38 -1.04
CA LYS A 74 9.18 13.57 -1.72
C LYS A 74 9.25 14.69 -2.75
N GLU A 75 8.80 14.37 -3.95
CA GLU A 75 8.56 15.33 -5.04
C GLU A 75 7.06 15.60 -5.25
N GLY A 76 6.20 14.95 -4.45
CA GLY A 76 4.75 15.05 -4.56
C GLY A 76 4.03 14.55 -3.32
N MET A 77 2.71 14.53 -3.40
CA MET A 77 1.82 14.12 -2.32
C MET A 77 1.55 12.61 -2.36
N MET A 78 0.48 12.15 -1.68
CA MET A 78 0.11 10.74 -1.52
C MET A 78 0.11 9.93 -2.83
N GLY A 79 -0.36 10.50 -3.94
CA GLY A 79 -0.36 9.80 -5.23
C GLY A 79 1.05 9.53 -5.80
N TRP A 80 2.03 10.37 -5.47
CA TRP A 80 3.42 10.14 -5.81
C TRP A 80 4.01 8.99 -4.95
N ASP A 81 3.68 8.96 -3.66
CA ASP A 81 4.05 7.89 -2.74
C ASP A 81 3.46 6.56 -3.20
N MET A 82 2.16 6.51 -3.48
CA MET A 82 1.47 5.33 -4.01
C MET A 82 2.13 4.82 -5.29
N LYS A 83 2.42 5.70 -6.25
CA LYS A 83 3.08 5.34 -7.51
C LYS A 83 4.48 4.78 -7.27
N SER A 84 5.23 5.33 -6.31
CA SER A 84 6.58 4.85 -5.99
C SER A 84 6.56 3.44 -5.39
N GLY A 85 5.59 3.14 -4.51
CA GLY A 85 5.38 1.82 -3.93
C GLY A 85 4.90 0.80 -4.95
N LEU A 86 3.91 1.15 -5.76
CA LEU A 86 3.36 0.27 -6.79
C LEU A 86 4.41 -0.15 -7.85
N ARG A 87 5.40 0.68 -8.13
CA ARG A 87 6.52 0.33 -9.04
C ARG A 87 7.45 -0.74 -8.45
N ALA A 88 7.48 -0.91 -7.15
CA ALA A 88 8.29 -1.92 -6.47
C ALA A 88 7.53 -3.24 -6.25
N ALA A 89 6.22 -3.24 -6.48
CA ALA A 89 5.35 -4.39 -6.30
C ALA A 89 5.55 -5.44 -7.39
N THR A 90 5.51 -6.74 -7.01
CA THR A 90 5.71 -7.88 -7.92
C THR A 90 4.59 -8.92 -7.84
N GLY A 91 3.60 -8.71 -6.98
CA GLY A 91 2.48 -9.63 -6.76
C GLY A 91 1.43 -9.61 -7.86
N LYS A 92 0.68 -10.70 -7.97
CA LYS A 92 -0.43 -10.88 -8.93
C LYS A 92 -1.57 -9.88 -8.70
N LYS A 93 -1.82 -9.52 -7.44
CA LYS A 93 -2.76 -8.48 -7.03
C LYS A 93 -2.02 -7.41 -6.25
N LEU A 94 -2.52 -6.19 -6.31
CA LEU A 94 -1.91 -5.02 -5.68
C LEU A 94 -2.91 -4.40 -4.71
N ALA A 95 -2.51 -4.22 -3.47
CA ALA A 95 -3.29 -3.47 -2.47
C ALA A 95 -2.56 -2.19 -2.08
N VAL A 96 -3.31 -1.15 -1.78
CA VAL A 96 -2.78 0.10 -1.21
C VAL A 96 -3.56 0.43 0.05
N ILE A 97 -2.86 0.73 1.13
CA ILE A 97 -3.44 1.10 2.42
C ILE A 97 -2.58 2.17 3.10
N ASP A 98 -3.22 3.07 3.85
CA ASP A 98 -2.51 4.03 4.69
C ASP A 98 -2.00 3.34 5.97
N GLY A 99 -0.75 3.62 6.35
CA GLY A 99 -0.08 3.04 7.51
C GLY A 99 -0.24 3.87 8.80
N ASP A 100 -1.22 4.76 8.84
CA ASP A 100 -1.51 5.63 10.00
C ASP A 100 -2.36 4.95 11.09
N GLY A 101 -2.83 3.72 10.83
CA GLY A 101 -3.64 2.92 11.76
C GLY A 101 -5.12 3.32 11.80
N GLN A 102 -5.58 4.26 10.96
CA GLN A 102 -7.00 4.62 10.89
C GLN A 102 -7.87 3.53 10.26
N MET A 103 -7.25 2.68 9.42
CA MET A 103 -7.93 1.57 8.76
C MET A 103 -7.52 0.24 9.38
N PRO A 104 -8.47 -0.69 9.63
CA PRO A 104 -8.14 -2.03 10.08
C PRO A 104 -7.27 -2.75 9.04
N CYS A 105 -6.11 -3.25 9.45
CA CYS A 105 -5.22 -4.02 8.57
C CYS A 105 -5.88 -5.32 8.05
N THR A 106 -6.84 -5.89 8.80
CA THR A 106 -7.64 -7.05 8.42
C THR A 106 -8.49 -6.83 7.16
N ASP A 107 -8.78 -5.59 6.81
CA ASP A 107 -9.55 -5.28 5.60
C ASP A 107 -8.79 -5.65 4.32
N VAL A 108 -7.46 -5.66 4.34
CA VAL A 108 -6.65 -6.07 3.18
C VAL A 108 -6.95 -7.52 2.81
N ALA A 109 -6.84 -8.43 3.78
CA ALA A 109 -7.13 -9.85 3.55
C ALA A 109 -8.60 -10.08 3.17
N ARG A 110 -9.53 -9.39 3.84
CA ARG A 110 -10.97 -9.48 3.55
C ARG A 110 -11.30 -9.02 2.12
N VAL A 111 -10.78 -7.88 1.69
CA VAL A 111 -11.03 -7.36 0.33
C VAL A 111 -10.37 -8.25 -0.72
N TYR A 112 -9.18 -8.78 -0.44
CA TYR A 112 -8.49 -9.75 -1.30
C TYR A 112 -9.34 -11.01 -1.52
N ASN A 113 -9.88 -11.60 -0.45
CA ASN A 113 -10.71 -12.80 -0.52
C ASN A 113 -11.99 -12.54 -1.31
N LEU A 114 -12.72 -11.46 -1.01
CA LEU A 114 -13.94 -11.06 -1.75
C LEU A 114 -13.66 -10.85 -3.24
N MET A 115 -12.56 -10.17 -3.58
CA MET A 115 -12.17 -9.93 -4.96
C MET A 115 -11.85 -11.24 -5.70
N THR A 116 -11.23 -12.19 -4.99
CA THR A 116 -10.88 -13.50 -5.55
C THR A 116 -12.11 -14.36 -5.76
N GLU A 117 -13.03 -14.41 -4.79
CA GLU A 117 -14.28 -15.16 -4.87
C GLU A 117 -15.21 -14.64 -5.97
N GLN A 118 -15.29 -13.33 -6.14
CA GLN A 118 -16.18 -12.69 -7.11
C GLN A 118 -15.56 -12.53 -8.50
N GLY A 119 -14.26 -12.83 -8.66
CA GLY A 119 -13.57 -12.66 -9.94
C GLY A 119 -13.47 -11.21 -10.41
N CYS A 120 -13.41 -10.25 -9.48
CA CYS A 120 -13.32 -8.82 -9.78
C CYS A 120 -11.89 -8.38 -10.05
N ASP A 121 -11.71 -7.44 -10.99
CA ASP A 121 -10.40 -6.84 -11.29
C ASP A 121 -10.05 -5.67 -10.38
N LEU A 122 -11.05 -5.05 -9.74
CA LEU A 122 -10.90 -3.93 -8.84
C LEU A 122 -11.90 -4.03 -7.70
N ALA A 123 -11.43 -3.91 -6.47
CA ALA A 123 -12.26 -3.77 -5.29
C ALA A 123 -11.76 -2.59 -4.44
N LYS A 124 -12.71 -1.81 -3.93
CA LYS A 124 -12.44 -0.67 -3.05
C LYS A 124 -13.43 -0.68 -1.89
N ARG A 125 -12.95 -0.47 -0.68
CA ARG A 125 -13.83 -0.22 0.46
C ARG A 125 -14.42 1.19 0.34
N SER A 126 -15.74 1.33 0.46
CA SER A 126 -16.49 2.54 0.11
C SER A 126 -16.58 3.61 1.22
N GLU A 127 -16.05 3.38 2.41
CA GLU A 127 -16.10 4.35 3.49
C GLU A 127 -14.81 5.20 3.53
N LEU A 128 -14.90 6.37 2.94
CA LEU A 128 -14.10 7.62 2.99
C LEU A 128 -12.56 7.56 2.95
N LYS A 129 -11.89 6.52 3.45
CA LYS A 129 -10.44 6.25 3.30
C LYS A 129 -10.28 4.75 3.35
N GLY A 130 -9.88 4.09 2.29
CA GLY A 130 -9.98 2.66 2.28
C GLY A 130 -8.86 1.92 1.56
N VAL A 131 -8.80 0.64 1.85
CA VAL A 131 -8.01 -0.32 1.11
C VAL A 131 -8.50 -0.38 -0.33
N MET A 132 -7.60 -0.28 -1.28
CA MET A 132 -7.86 -0.54 -2.69
C MET A 132 -7.05 -1.76 -3.11
N VAL A 133 -7.71 -2.76 -3.69
CA VAL A 133 -7.06 -3.95 -4.25
C VAL A 133 -7.40 -4.05 -5.73
N PHE A 134 -6.43 -4.35 -6.58
CA PHE A 134 -6.61 -4.49 -8.02
C PHE A 134 -5.64 -5.52 -8.61
N THR A 135 -5.97 -6.06 -9.80
CA THR A 135 -5.09 -6.97 -10.53
C THR A 135 -4.00 -6.21 -11.28
N GLU A 136 -2.87 -6.85 -11.55
CA GLU A 136 -1.78 -6.26 -12.32
C GLU A 136 -2.23 -5.84 -13.73
N CYS A 137 -3.14 -6.58 -14.34
CA CYS A 137 -3.69 -6.29 -15.66
C CYS A 137 -4.47 -4.96 -15.67
N SER A 138 -5.28 -4.70 -14.63
CA SER A 138 -6.00 -3.44 -14.45
C SER A 138 -5.05 -2.27 -14.19
N PHE A 139 -3.90 -2.52 -13.55
CA PHE A 139 -2.92 -1.48 -13.26
C PHE A 139 -2.29 -0.90 -14.52
N ARG A 140 -1.97 -1.70 -15.53
CA ARG A 140 -1.43 -1.20 -16.81
C ARG A 140 -2.42 -0.31 -17.56
N LEU A 141 -3.72 -0.62 -17.50
CA LEU A 141 -4.78 0.27 -18.01
C LEU A 141 -4.96 1.51 -17.12
N PHE A 142 -4.84 1.35 -15.80
CA PHE A 142 -5.05 2.40 -14.80
C PHE A 142 -3.98 3.50 -14.88
N THR A 143 -2.71 3.15 -15.14
CA THR A 143 -1.61 4.14 -15.27
C THR A 143 -1.78 5.06 -16.47
N THR A 144 -2.51 4.63 -17.50
CA THR A 144 -2.73 5.44 -18.70
C THR A 144 -4.03 6.26 -18.65
N CYS A 145 -5.07 5.78 -17.98
CA CYS A 145 -6.41 6.40 -18.02
C CYS A 145 -6.95 6.89 -16.65
N CYS A 146 -6.82 6.12 -15.58
CA CYS A 146 -7.54 6.39 -14.33
C CYS A 146 -6.79 7.22 -13.27
N LEU A 147 -5.46 7.27 -13.30
CA LEU A 147 -4.75 8.24 -12.43
C LEU A 147 -5.15 9.69 -12.75
N LYS A 148 -5.60 9.94 -13.98
CA LYS A 148 -6.17 11.25 -14.37
C LYS A 148 -7.59 11.48 -13.85
N LEU A 149 -8.40 10.42 -13.65
CA LEU A 149 -9.79 10.57 -13.20
C LEU A 149 -9.91 10.65 -11.66
N CYS A 150 -9.18 9.83 -10.92
CA CYS A 150 -9.24 9.88 -9.45
C CYS A 150 -8.67 11.17 -8.85
N PHE A 151 -7.72 11.83 -9.54
CA PHE A 151 -7.18 13.12 -9.11
C PHE A 151 -8.05 14.33 -9.49
N ARG A 152 -8.98 14.17 -10.42
CA ARG A 152 -9.83 15.27 -10.89
C ARG A 152 -11.01 15.55 -9.96
N GLU A 153 -11.43 14.57 -9.14
CA GLU A 153 -12.54 14.73 -8.19
C GLU A 153 -12.12 15.21 -6.80
N SER A 154 -10.81 15.27 -6.49
CA SER A 154 -10.31 15.67 -5.17
C SER A 154 -9.85 17.13 -5.08
N MET A 155 -10.02 17.92 -6.12
CA MET A 155 -9.74 19.36 -6.08
C MET A 155 -11.03 20.15 -6.30
N PRO A 156 -11.68 20.66 -5.23
CA PRO A 156 -12.64 21.75 -5.40
C PRO A 156 -11.83 23.05 -5.55
N GLY A 157 -11.90 23.63 -6.74
CA GLY A 157 -11.71 25.04 -6.99
C GLY A 157 -10.32 25.64 -6.76
N ILE A 158 -9.57 25.82 -7.82
CA ILE A 158 -8.91 27.08 -8.18
C ILE A 158 -9.29 27.38 -9.61
#